data_ebb2806138bea20a16b3da50c9e040f7
#
_entry.id   ebb2806138bea20a16b3da50c9e040f7
#
_cell.length_a   1.000
_cell.length_b   1.000
_cell.length_c   1.000
_cell.angle_alpha   90.00
_cell.angle_beta   90.00
_cell.angle_gamma   90.00
#
_symmetry.space_group_name_H-M   'P 1'
#
loop_
_entity.id
_entity.type
_entity.pdbx_description
1 polymer ?
#
loop_
_entity_poly.entity_id
_entity_poly.type
_entity_poly.pdbx_seq_one_letter_code
_entity_poly.pdbx_strand_id
1 'polypeptide(L)'
;MSAQSVKAGIEAWQRADYGAAVAIWRPLAERGDADAQFNLGQAYRLGRGVPINLSQAKTWFERAAGTGHLDAETTLGLLLFQNGEQAQGLKWLRQAAEQGEPRAMLVYGTALYNGDGITQDRALGYAYVSRAAGIGLAPAKDTLAQLDELVAPADRQKAMALIRASRDKEPEAPRNSARPNRVAEADPVTPKPAPSKPATKAAPPAASKPAPKAAPPAASKPAPAPSGAWRIQLGAFSQRATAEALYHRLSGKPALAGRSPSYVAAGSVTRLQVGPFASKAAAAAACGSLGAACFPVPAK
;
A
#
# COMPACT_ATOMS: atom_id res chain seq x y z
N MET A 1 -12.21 -3.17 -38.12
CA MET A 1 -11.72 -2.65 -36.82
C MET A 1 -11.88 -3.77 -35.80
N SER A 2 -10.77 -4.39 -35.33
CA SER A 2 -10.84 -5.46 -34.35
C SER A 2 -11.52 -4.93 -33.09
N ALA A 3 -12.54 -5.63 -32.60
CA ALA A 3 -13.24 -5.28 -31.39
C ALA A 3 -12.21 -5.16 -30.25
N GLN A 4 -12.06 -3.95 -29.71
CA GLN A 4 -11.22 -3.73 -28.55
C GLN A 4 -11.81 -4.53 -27.39
N SER A 5 -11.05 -5.46 -26.84
CA SER A 5 -11.46 -6.29 -25.71
C SER A 5 -10.53 -6.05 -24.52
N VAL A 6 -11.04 -6.25 -23.31
CA VAL A 6 -10.20 -6.19 -22.08
C VAL A 6 -9.01 -7.11 -22.21
N LYS A 7 -9.20 -8.30 -22.80
CA LYS A 7 -8.15 -9.29 -23.03
C LYS A 7 -7.00 -8.73 -23.89
N ALA A 8 -7.28 -8.01 -24.97
CA ALA A 8 -6.25 -7.38 -25.79
C ALA A 8 -5.40 -6.36 -24.99
N GLY A 9 -6.04 -5.62 -24.09
CA GLY A 9 -5.33 -4.73 -23.16
C GLY A 9 -4.44 -5.49 -22.17
N ILE A 10 -4.89 -6.64 -21.67
CA ILE A 10 -4.08 -7.51 -20.79
C ILE A 10 -2.88 -8.07 -21.54
N GLU A 11 -3.05 -8.50 -22.77
CA GLU A 11 -1.94 -8.96 -23.62
C GLU A 11 -0.91 -7.87 -23.88
N ALA A 12 -1.34 -6.63 -24.13
CA ALA A 12 -0.44 -5.47 -24.23
C ALA A 12 0.29 -5.22 -22.91
N TRP A 13 -0.41 -5.27 -21.80
CA TRP A 13 0.17 -5.10 -20.46
C TRP A 13 1.23 -6.15 -20.15
N GLN A 14 0.99 -7.42 -20.47
CA GLN A 14 1.94 -8.52 -20.28
C GLN A 14 3.22 -8.35 -21.09
N ARG A 15 3.11 -7.71 -22.28
CA ARG A 15 4.26 -7.32 -23.11
C ARG A 15 4.96 -6.04 -22.64
N ALA A 16 4.54 -5.48 -21.49
CA ALA A 16 4.98 -4.19 -20.97
C ALA A 16 4.64 -2.98 -21.87
N ASP A 17 3.75 -3.15 -22.84
CA ASP A 17 3.18 -2.04 -23.62
C ASP A 17 2.00 -1.42 -22.86
N TYR A 18 2.34 -0.72 -21.78
CA TYR A 18 1.36 -0.14 -20.88
C TYR A 18 0.56 0.99 -21.54
N GLY A 19 1.16 1.71 -22.49
CA GLY A 19 0.48 2.76 -23.24
C GLY A 19 -0.65 2.21 -24.10
N ALA A 20 -0.38 1.15 -24.85
CA ALA A 20 -1.40 0.45 -25.64
C ALA A 20 -2.49 -0.17 -24.76
N ALA A 21 -2.11 -0.78 -23.62
CA ALA A 21 -3.08 -1.35 -22.67
C ALA A 21 -4.08 -0.28 -22.18
N VAL A 22 -3.57 0.87 -21.74
CA VAL A 22 -4.40 1.99 -21.27
C VAL A 22 -5.28 2.55 -22.40
N ALA A 23 -4.75 2.69 -23.62
CA ALA A 23 -5.52 3.16 -24.78
C ALA A 23 -6.68 2.21 -25.12
N ILE A 24 -6.52 0.90 -24.89
CA ILE A 24 -7.56 -0.11 -25.08
C ILE A 24 -8.60 -0.05 -23.96
N TRP A 25 -8.16 0.00 -22.69
CA TRP A 25 -9.08 -0.07 -21.56
C TRP A 25 -9.89 1.20 -21.34
N ARG A 26 -9.34 2.39 -21.63
CA ARG A 26 -10.02 3.66 -21.37
C ARG A 26 -11.41 3.73 -21.99
N PRO A 27 -11.61 3.53 -23.31
CA PRO A 27 -12.94 3.60 -23.92
C PRO A 27 -13.88 2.49 -23.41
N LEU A 28 -13.36 1.33 -22.97
CA LEU A 28 -14.15 0.27 -22.38
C LEU A 28 -14.62 0.65 -20.97
N ALA A 29 -13.72 1.18 -20.15
CA ALA A 29 -14.00 1.64 -18.79
C ALA A 29 -15.01 2.80 -18.78
N GLU A 30 -14.91 3.73 -19.73
CA GLU A 30 -15.86 4.85 -19.90
C GLU A 30 -17.26 4.35 -20.27
N ARG A 31 -17.37 3.23 -20.98
CA ARG A 31 -18.64 2.56 -21.28
C ARG A 31 -19.19 1.67 -20.16
N GLY A 32 -18.48 1.58 -19.03
CA GLY A 32 -18.94 0.85 -17.86
C GLY A 32 -18.42 -0.59 -17.72
N ASP A 33 -17.49 -1.03 -18.57
CA ASP A 33 -16.88 -2.36 -18.44
C ASP A 33 -16.06 -2.42 -17.14
N ALA A 34 -16.48 -3.28 -16.20
CA ALA A 34 -15.92 -3.34 -14.87
C ALA A 34 -14.46 -3.86 -14.83
N ASP A 35 -14.13 -4.84 -15.68
CA ASP A 35 -12.76 -5.35 -15.80
C ASP A 35 -11.82 -4.27 -16.36
N ALA A 36 -12.27 -3.50 -17.36
CA ALA A 36 -11.51 -2.38 -17.91
C ALA A 36 -11.35 -1.25 -16.89
N GLN A 37 -12.39 -0.94 -16.12
CA GLN A 37 -12.33 0.04 -15.01
C GLN A 37 -11.32 -0.37 -13.97
N PHE A 38 -11.35 -1.63 -13.53
CA PHE A 38 -10.37 -2.17 -12.57
C PHE A 38 -8.94 -2.08 -13.12
N ASN A 39 -8.70 -2.56 -14.35
CA ASN A 39 -7.37 -2.54 -14.96
C ASN A 39 -6.85 -1.11 -15.20
N LEU A 40 -7.72 -0.17 -15.58
CA LEU A 40 -7.36 1.25 -15.70
C LEU A 40 -7.03 1.86 -14.32
N GLY A 41 -7.79 1.51 -13.28
CA GLY A 41 -7.47 1.87 -11.89
C GLY A 41 -6.09 1.37 -11.46
N GLN A 42 -5.73 0.14 -11.81
CA GLN A 42 -4.39 -0.43 -11.56
C GLN A 42 -3.30 0.34 -12.33
N ALA A 43 -3.56 0.72 -13.59
CA ALA A 43 -2.63 1.52 -14.38
C ALA A 43 -2.30 2.86 -13.69
N TYR A 44 -3.32 3.57 -13.21
CA TYR A 44 -3.15 4.82 -12.45
C TYR A 44 -2.45 4.62 -11.10
N ARG A 45 -2.76 3.53 -10.38
CA ARG A 45 -2.13 3.20 -9.10
C ARG A 45 -0.64 2.92 -9.25
N LEU A 46 -0.26 2.22 -10.30
CA LEU A 46 1.12 1.78 -10.56
C LEU A 46 1.93 2.78 -11.39
N GLY A 47 1.30 3.77 -12.02
CA GLY A 47 1.97 4.70 -12.94
C GLY A 47 2.46 4.03 -14.22
N ARG A 48 1.72 3.03 -14.72
CA ARG A 48 2.09 2.28 -15.93
C ARG A 48 1.20 2.69 -17.10
N GLY A 49 1.80 3.27 -18.13
CA GLY A 49 1.08 3.83 -19.29
C GLY A 49 0.41 5.18 -19.02
N VAL A 50 0.29 5.59 -17.77
CA VAL A 50 -0.19 6.88 -17.28
C VAL A 50 0.62 7.30 -16.06
N PRO A 51 0.71 8.61 -15.74
CA PRO A 51 1.30 9.06 -14.48
C PRO A 51 0.57 8.49 -13.26
N ILE A 52 1.30 8.24 -12.16
CA ILE A 52 0.69 7.81 -10.89
C ILE A 52 -0.36 8.83 -10.46
N ASN A 53 -1.57 8.35 -10.21
CA ASN A 53 -2.66 9.17 -9.70
C ASN A 53 -3.61 8.33 -8.84
N LEU A 54 -3.41 8.36 -7.52
CA LEU A 54 -4.20 7.57 -6.58
C LEU A 54 -5.67 8.00 -6.51
N SER A 55 -5.96 9.27 -6.77
CA SER A 55 -7.35 9.76 -6.82
C SER A 55 -8.08 9.20 -8.03
N GLN A 56 -7.46 9.19 -9.21
CA GLN A 56 -8.03 8.56 -10.40
C GLN A 56 -8.16 7.04 -10.20
N ALA A 57 -7.16 6.39 -9.60
CA ALA A 57 -7.22 4.97 -9.29
C ALA A 57 -8.42 4.65 -8.38
N LYS A 58 -8.61 5.43 -7.29
CA LYS A 58 -9.76 5.30 -6.38
C LYS A 58 -11.08 5.43 -7.15
N THR A 59 -11.23 6.46 -7.98
CA THR A 59 -12.45 6.68 -8.77
C THR A 59 -12.78 5.50 -9.70
N TRP A 60 -11.78 4.93 -10.36
CA TRP A 60 -11.99 3.78 -11.24
C TRP A 60 -12.32 2.51 -10.45
N PHE A 61 -11.66 2.29 -9.31
CA PHE A 61 -12.00 1.18 -8.41
C PHE A 61 -13.41 1.33 -7.82
N GLU A 62 -13.84 2.55 -7.45
CA GLU A 62 -15.20 2.82 -6.97
C GLU A 62 -16.26 2.47 -8.02
N ARG A 63 -16.02 2.81 -9.28
CA ARG A 63 -16.95 2.45 -10.37
C ARG A 63 -17.03 0.94 -10.57
N ALA A 64 -15.90 0.25 -10.63
CA ALA A 64 -15.86 -1.19 -10.77
C ALA A 64 -16.46 -1.91 -9.56
N ALA A 65 -16.14 -1.49 -8.33
CA ALA A 65 -16.69 -2.05 -7.11
C ALA A 65 -18.20 -1.85 -7.01
N GLY A 66 -18.72 -0.69 -7.46
CA GLY A 66 -20.14 -0.39 -7.50
C GLY A 66 -20.95 -1.34 -8.41
N THR A 67 -20.32 -2.06 -9.31
CA THR A 67 -20.94 -3.12 -10.15
C THR A 67 -20.74 -4.53 -9.57
N GLY A 68 -20.12 -4.68 -8.40
CA GLY A 68 -19.82 -5.97 -7.78
C GLY A 68 -18.54 -6.64 -8.27
N HIS A 69 -17.60 -5.87 -8.88
CA HIS A 69 -16.32 -6.42 -9.28
C HIS A 69 -15.45 -6.70 -8.05
N LEU A 70 -15.33 -7.97 -7.68
CA LEU A 70 -14.76 -8.43 -6.41
C LEU A 70 -13.30 -7.98 -6.16
N ASP A 71 -12.45 -7.98 -7.21
CA ASP A 71 -11.07 -7.49 -7.07
C ASP A 71 -11.02 -5.97 -6.85
N ALA A 72 -11.99 -5.22 -7.41
CA ALA A 72 -12.10 -3.79 -7.18
C ALA A 72 -12.60 -3.49 -5.76
N GLU A 73 -13.59 -4.22 -5.27
CA GLU A 73 -14.06 -4.13 -3.87
C GLU A 73 -12.90 -4.36 -2.89
N THR A 74 -12.12 -5.44 -3.11
CA THR A 74 -10.96 -5.75 -2.29
C THR A 74 -9.90 -4.67 -2.37
N THR A 75 -9.52 -4.25 -3.57
CA THR A 75 -8.45 -3.25 -3.77
C THR A 75 -8.85 -1.89 -3.23
N LEU A 76 -10.10 -1.46 -3.45
CA LEU A 76 -10.65 -0.23 -2.90
C LEU A 76 -10.71 -0.29 -1.38
N GLY A 77 -11.19 -1.39 -0.83
CA GLY A 77 -11.26 -1.61 0.62
C GLY A 77 -9.90 -1.51 1.30
N LEU A 78 -8.88 -2.16 0.71
CA LEU A 78 -7.50 -2.08 1.19
C LEU A 78 -6.93 -0.66 1.09
N LEU A 79 -7.16 0.03 -0.04
CA LEU A 79 -6.70 1.40 -0.25
C LEU A 79 -7.30 2.36 0.79
N LEU A 80 -8.60 2.30 1.02
CA LEU A 80 -9.30 3.11 2.00
C LEU A 80 -8.84 2.82 3.43
N PHE A 81 -8.69 1.53 3.77
CA PHE A 81 -8.22 1.12 5.09
C PHE A 81 -6.81 1.64 5.39
N GLN A 82 -5.90 1.54 4.43
CA GLN A 82 -4.52 2.04 4.54
C GLN A 82 -4.44 3.58 4.61
N ASN A 83 -5.36 4.28 3.95
CA ASN A 83 -5.41 5.74 3.95
C ASN A 83 -6.08 6.33 5.21
N GLY A 84 -6.55 5.50 6.16
CA GLY A 84 -7.21 5.92 7.39
C GLY A 84 -8.74 6.08 7.25
N GLU A 85 -9.31 5.83 6.08
CA GLU A 85 -10.75 5.76 5.83
C GLU A 85 -11.29 4.37 6.24
N GLN A 86 -10.92 3.90 7.44
CA GLN A 86 -11.10 2.52 7.89
C GLN A 86 -12.55 2.04 7.82
N ALA A 87 -13.49 2.84 8.30
CA ALA A 87 -14.91 2.46 8.31
C ALA A 87 -15.47 2.21 6.90
N GLN A 88 -15.04 3.00 5.91
CA GLN A 88 -15.44 2.80 4.52
C GLN A 88 -14.72 1.60 3.91
N GLY A 89 -13.42 1.49 4.15
CA GLY A 89 -12.61 0.37 3.69
C GLY A 89 -13.16 -0.98 4.18
N LEU A 90 -13.55 -1.05 5.47
CA LEU A 90 -14.12 -2.27 6.06
C LEU A 90 -15.47 -2.65 5.48
N LYS A 91 -16.29 -1.71 4.99
CA LYS A 91 -17.53 -2.04 4.28
C LYS A 91 -17.27 -2.82 3.01
N TRP A 92 -16.32 -2.34 2.18
CA TRP A 92 -15.92 -3.02 0.96
C TRP A 92 -15.22 -4.36 1.23
N LEU A 93 -14.31 -4.39 2.22
CA LEU A 93 -13.62 -5.63 2.62
C LEU A 93 -14.59 -6.68 3.15
N ARG A 94 -15.62 -6.26 3.91
CA ARG A 94 -16.68 -7.17 4.36
C ARG A 94 -17.43 -7.79 3.19
N GLN A 95 -17.87 -6.96 2.24
CA GLN A 95 -18.60 -7.40 1.07
C GLN A 95 -17.78 -8.42 0.26
N ALA A 96 -16.49 -8.12 0.01
CA ALA A 96 -15.60 -9.04 -0.68
C ALA A 96 -15.31 -10.32 0.13
N ALA A 97 -15.16 -10.21 1.46
CA ALA A 97 -14.96 -11.37 2.36
C ALA A 97 -16.16 -12.29 2.39
N GLU A 98 -17.39 -11.75 2.41
CA GLU A 98 -18.64 -12.51 2.32
C GLU A 98 -18.74 -13.26 0.98
N GLN A 99 -18.17 -12.72 -0.08
CA GLN A 99 -18.07 -13.38 -1.40
C GLN A 99 -16.89 -14.36 -1.52
N GLY A 100 -16.15 -14.59 -0.44
CA GLY A 100 -15.08 -15.59 -0.41
C GLY A 100 -13.70 -15.10 -0.87
N GLU A 101 -13.45 -13.80 -0.99
CA GLU A 101 -12.15 -13.29 -1.41
C GLU A 101 -11.11 -13.39 -0.27
N PRO A 102 -10.02 -14.18 -0.45
CA PRO A 102 -9.13 -14.51 0.67
C PRO A 102 -8.40 -13.32 1.28
N ARG A 103 -7.98 -12.32 0.49
CA ARG A 103 -7.27 -11.14 1.01
C ARG A 103 -8.22 -10.27 1.82
N ALA A 104 -9.45 -10.11 1.35
CA ALA A 104 -10.48 -9.38 2.08
C ALA A 104 -10.83 -10.09 3.38
N MET A 105 -10.96 -11.43 3.36
CA MET A 105 -11.17 -12.24 4.55
C MET A 105 -10.05 -12.06 5.58
N LEU A 106 -8.79 -12.04 5.15
CA LEU A 106 -7.66 -11.84 6.03
C LEU A 106 -7.73 -10.48 6.72
N VAL A 107 -7.87 -9.39 5.94
CA VAL A 107 -7.82 -8.02 6.51
C VAL A 107 -9.08 -7.72 7.32
N TYR A 108 -10.26 -8.08 6.83
CA TYR A 108 -11.51 -7.90 7.57
C TYR A 108 -11.55 -8.75 8.85
N GLY A 109 -11.08 -10.00 8.77
CA GLY A 109 -10.97 -10.90 9.91
C GLY A 109 -10.00 -10.40 10.98
N THR A 110 -8.84 -9.88 10.57
CA THR A 110 -7.86 -9.28 11.50
C THR A 110 -8.41 -8.01 12.14
N ALA A 111 -9.10 -7.17 11.38
CA ALA A 111 -9.76 -5.97 11.92
C ALA A 111 -10.85 -6.32 12.95
N LEU A 112 -11.68 -7.33 12.69
CA LEU A 112 -12.66 -7.85 13.65
C LEU A 112 -12.00 -8.41 14.92
N TYR A 113 -10.93 -9.19 14.76
CA TYR A 113 -10.22 -9.79 15.90
C TYR A 113 -9.63 -8.73 16.83
N ASN A 114 -9.05 -7.67 16.25
CA ASN A 114 -8.42 -6.58 16.99
C ASN A 114 -9.41 -5.48 17.45
N GLY A 115 -10.51 -5.28 16.73
CA GLY A 115 -11.38 -4.11 16.88
C GLY A 115 -10.87 -2.86 16.13
N ASP A 116 -10.11 -3.03 15.04
CA ASP A 116 -9.52 -1.95 14.26
C ASP A 116 -10.58 -1.28 13.36
N GLY A 117 -11.15 -0.15 13.81
CA GLY A 117 -12.18 0.60 13.07
C GLY A 117 -13.55 -0.06 13.03
N ILE A 118 -13.77 -1.14 13.78
CA ILE A 118 -15.00 -1.91 13.87
C ILE A 118 -15.16 -2.47 15.30
N THR A 119 -16.38 -2.80 15.69
CA THR A 119 -16.63 -3.52 16.95
C THR A 119 -15.91 -4.86 16.95
N GLN A 120 -15.14 -5.12 18.01
CA GLN A 120 -14.37 -6.36 18.14
C GLN A 120 -15.29 -7.59 18.20
N ASP A 121 -15.00 -8.57 17.36
CA ASP A 121 -15.54 -9.92 17.39
C ASP A 121 -14.43 -10.94 17.08
N ARG A 122 -13.82 -11.46 18.15
CA ARG A 122 -12.65 -12.36 18.02
C ARG A 122 -13.03 -13.68 17.37
N ALA A 123 -14.21 -14.20 17.65
CA ALA A 123 -14.67 -15.49 17.09
C ALA A 123 -14.88 -15.35 15.56
N LEU A 124 -15.61 -14.32 15.13
CA LEU A 124 -15.85 -14.05 13.73
C LEU A 124 -14.54 -13.70 13.00
N GLY A 125 -13.67 -12.88 13.61
CA GLY A 125 -12.36 -12.54 13.08
C GLY A 125 -11.50 -13.76 12.82
N TYR A 126 -11.37 -14.64 13.82
CA TYR A 126 -10.65 -15.91 13.69
C TYR A 126 -11.27 -16.80 12.61
N ALA A 127 -12.60 -16.86 12.48
CA ALA A 127 -13.28 -17.64 11.45
C ALA A 127 -12.91 -17.18 10.03
N TYR A 128 -12.91 -15.86 9.76
CA TYR A 128 -12.49 -15.33 8.46
C TYR A 128 -11.02 -15.61 8.15
N VAL A 129 -10.10 -15.41 9.10
CA VAL A 129 -8.67 -15.72 8.91
C VAL A 129 -8.48 -17.22 8.65
N SER A 130 -9.16 -18.10 9.39
CA SER A 130 -9.11 -19.55 9.20
C SER A 130 -9.59 -19.96 7.80
N ARG A 131 -10.67 -19.35 7.29
CA ARG A 131 -11.17 -19.60 5.93
C ARG A 131 -10.15 -19.15 4.88
N ALA A 132 -9.56 -17.96 5.01
CA ALA A 132 -8.53 -17.46 4.10
C ALA A 132 -7.29 -18.38 4.09
N ALA A 133 -6.86 -18.86 5.25
CA ALA A 133 -5.78 -19.84 5.38
C ALA A 133 -6.10 -21.19 4.73
N GLY A 134 -7.35 -21.66 4.90
CA GLY A 134 -7.87 -22.90 4.30
C GLY A 134 -7.95 -22.87 2.77
N ILE A 135 -8.16 -21.68 2.17
CA ILE A 135 -8.11 -21.46 0.71
C ILE A 135 -6.65 -21.47 0.20
N GLY A 136 -5.67 -21.31 1.09
CA GLY A 136 -4.26 -21.39 0.74
C GLY A 136 -3.50 -20.06 0.73
N LEU A 137 -4.13 -18.95 1.17
CA LEU A 137 -3.45 -17.65 1.27
C LEU A 137 -2.31 -17.71 2.31
N ALA A 138 -1.05 -17.64 1.86
CA ALA A 138 0.11 -17.77 2.73
C ALA A 138 0.12 -16.78 3.91
N PRO A 139 -0.11 -15.46 3.73
CA PRO A 139 -0.18 -14.53 4.85
C PRO A 139 -1.28 -14.86 5.87
N ALA A 140 -2.38 -15.48 5.43
CA ALA A 140 -3.44 -15.89 6.33
C ALA A 140 -3.05 -17.11 7.19
N LYS A 141 -2.22 -18.03 6.66
CA LYS A 141 -1.67 -19.15 7.43
C LYS A 141 -0.75 -18.65 8.56
N ASP A 142 0.11 -17.68 8.24
CA ASP A 142 1.02 -17.07 9.23
C ASP A 142 0.24 -16.33 10.31
N THR A 143 -0.79 -15.58 9.91
CA THR A 143 -1.67 -14.87 10.86
C THR A 143 -2.45 -15.86 11.71
N LEU A 144 -3.00 -16.92 11.12
CA LEU A 144 -3.75 -17.95 11.85
C LEU A 144 -2.88 -18.62 12.92
N ALA A 145 -1.64 -18.97 12.60
CA ALA A 145 -0.71 -19.54 13.57
C ALA A 145 -0.50 -18.64 14.80
N GLN A 146 -0.40 -17.32 14.58
CA GLN A 146 -0.31 -16.35 15.68
C GLN A 146 -1.61 -16.26 16.49
N LEU A 147 -2.76 -16.27 15.81
CA LEU A 147 -4.07 -16.24 16.48
C LEU A 147 -4.36 -17.52 17.27
N ASP A 148 -3.84 -18.68 16.83
CA ASP A 148 -3.99 -19.95 17.52
C ASP A 148 -3.38 -19.96 18.93
N GLU A 149 -2.34 -19.16 19.13
CA GLU A 149 -1.70 -19.00 20.46
C GLU A 149 -2.48 -18.05 21.38
N LEU A 150 -3.27 -17.14 20.81
CA LEU A 150 -3.90 -16.03 21.52
C LEU A 150 -5.41 -16.20 21.73
N VAL A 151 -6.09 -17.00 20.90
CA VAL A 151 -7.53 -17.12 20.90
C VAL A 151 -8.02 -17.94 22.10
N ALA A 152 -9.01 -17.41 22.82
CA ALA A 152 -9.64 -18.14 23.92
C ALA A 152 -10.37 -19.40 23.38
N PRO A 153 -10.39 -20.52 24.15
CA PRO A 153 -11.07 -21.76 23.71
C PRO A 153 -12.53 -21.57 23.35
N ALA A 154 -13.25 -20.71 24.06
CA ALA A 154 -14.65 -20.40 23.78
C ALA A 154 -14.84 -19.68 22.44
N ASP A 155 -13.96 -18.73 22.10
CA ASP A 155 -14.02 -18.03 20.83
C ASP A 155 -13.63 -18.94 19.66
N ARG A 156 -12.67 -19.85 19.87
CA ARG A 156 -12.33 -20.90 18.89
C ARG A 156 -13.51 -21.82 18.60
N GLN A 157 -14.23 -22.26 19.62
CA GLN A 157 -15.44 -23.09 19.44
C GLN A 157 -16.52 -22.37 18.64
N LYS A 158 -16.79 -21.09 18.98
CA LYS A 158 -17.73 -20.26 18.22
C LYS A 158 -17.29 -20.09 16.77
N ALA A 159 -16.01 -19.82 16.53
CA ALA A 159 -15.45 -19.69 15.18
C ALA A 159 -15.63 -20.96 14.36
N MET A 160 -15.38 -22.13 14.93
CA MET A 160 -15.58 -23.43 14.25
C MET A 160 -17.06 -23.67 13.90
N ALA A 161 -17.99 -23.25 14.75
CA ALA A 161 -19.43 -23.30 14.44
C ALA A 161 -19.78 -22.36 13.26
N LEU A 162 -19.22 -21.14 13.22
CA LEU A 162 -19.40 -20.18 12.12
C LEU A 162 -18.83 -20.72 10.80
N ILE A 163 -17.65 -21.35 10.83
CA ILE A 163 -17.03 -21.95 9.64
C ILE A 163 -17.91 -23.11 9.10
N ARG A 164 -18.45 -23.95 9.95
CA ARG A 164 -19.37 -25.03 9.54
C ARG A 164 -20.63 -24.46 8.91
N ALA A 165 -21.29 -23.51 9.58
CA ALA A 165 -22.49 -22.86 9.07
C ALA A 165 -22.29 -22.11 7.75
N SER A 166 -21.11 -21.60 7.49
CA SER A 166 -20.80 -20.94 6.21
C SER A 166 -20.58 -21.97 5.08
N ARG A 167 -19.96 -23.13 5.38
CA ARG A 167 -19.79 -24.22 4.40
C ARG A 167 -21.13 -24.78 3.93
N ASP A 168 -22.09 -24.90 4.84
CA ASP A 168 -23.42 -25.42 4.53
C ASP A 168 -24.25 -24.47 3.64
N LYS A 169 -23.83 -23.18 3.59
CA LYS A 169 -24.48 -22.14 2.78
C LYS A 169 -23.79 -21.86 1.45
N GLU A 170 -22.55 -22.26 1.30
CA GLU A 170 -21.82 -22.08 0.04
C GLU A 170 -22.29 -23.13 -0.97
N PRO A 171 -22.96 -22.74 -2.09
CA PRO A 171 -23.01 -23.62 -3.26
C PRO A 171 -21.57 -23.92 -3.64
N GLU A 172 -21.31 -25.16 -4.04
CA GLU A 172 -19.97 -25.62 -4.45
C GLU A 172 -19.42 -24.76 -5.59
N ALA A 173 -18.90 -23.58 -5.23
CA ALA A 173 -18.32 -22.65 -6.18
C ALA A 173 -17.01 -23.24 -6.68
N PRO A 174 -16.70 -23.15 -7.98
CA PRO A 174 -15.49 -23.71 -8.54
C PRO A 174 -14.28 -23.09 -7.83
N ARG A 175 -13.58 -23.95 -7.08
CA ARG A 175 -12.34 -23.61 -6.41
C ARG A 175 -11.37 -23.12 -7.48
N ASN A 176 -11.00 -21.84 -7.37
CA ASN A 176 -9.95 -21.26 -8.20
C ASN A 176 -10.29 -21.00 -9.67
N SER A 177 -11.39 -20.29 -9.95
CA SER A 177 -11.52 -19.62 -11.24
C SER A 177 -10.46 -18.53 -11.32
N ALA A 178 -9.34 -18.83 -12.01
CA ALA A 178 -8.44 -17.81 -12.48
C ALA A 178 -9.30 -16.75 -13.21
N ARG A 179 -9.31 -15.51 -12.70
CA ARG A 179 -10.10 -14.44 -13.32
C ARG A 179 -9.32 -13.94 -14.53
N PRO A 180 -9.74 -14.32 -15.76
CA PRO A 180 -8.90 -14.15 -16.95
C PRO A 180 -8.72 -12.69 -17.39
N ASN A 181 -9.56 -11.79 -16.88
CA ASN A 181 -9.65 -10.41 -17.37
C ASN A 181 -8.97 -9.36 -16.46
N ARG A 182 -8.09 -9.77 -15.54
CA ARG A 182 -7.33 -8.85 -14.70
C ARG A 182 -5.83 -8.88 -14.99
N VAL A 183 -5.17 -7.74 -14.83
CA VAL A 183 -3.72 -7.72 -14.67
C VAL A 183 -3.38 -8.22 -13.27
N ALA A 184 -2.42 -9.15 -13.16
CA ALA A 184 -1.94 -9.61 -11.87
C ALA A 184 -1.49 -8.39 -11.04
N GLU A 185 -1.89 -8.37 -9.78
CA GLU A 185 -1.35 -7.41 -8.82
C GLU A 185 0.15 -7.69 -8.75
N ALA A 186 0.96 -6.80 -9.33
CA ALA A 186 2.39 -6.90 -9.13
C ALA A 186 2.64 -6.59 -7.66
N ASP A 187 3.28 -7.53 -6.95
CA ASP A 187 3.96 -7.23 -5.70
C ASP A 187 4.72 -5.90 -5.85
N PRO A 188 4.96 -5.12 -4.78
CA PRO A 188 5.67 -3.86 -4.88
C PRO A 188 7.06 -4.10 -5.46
N VAL A 189 7.14 -4.10 -6.79
CA VAL A 189 8.37 -4.30 -7.55
C VAL A 189 9.19 -3.04 -7.36
N THR A 190 10.35 -3.20 -6.73
CA THR A 190 11.46 -2.29 -6.89
C THR A 190 11.59 -1.90 -8.37
N PRO A 191 11.63 -0.61 -8.72
CA PRO A 191 11.73 -0.19 -10.11
C PRO A 191 13.02 -0.75 -10.71
N LYS A 192 12.89 -1.64 -11.68
CA LYS A 192 14.00 -2.06 -12.52
C LYS A 192 14.47 -0.82 -13.29
N PRO A 193 15.74 -0.45 -13.22
CA PRO A 193 16.24 0.72 -13.93
C PRO A 193 15.98 0.55 -15.43
N ALA A 194 15.40 1.58 -16.05
CA ALA A 194 15.22 1.64 -17.51
C ALA A 194 16.56 1.49 -18.21
N PRO A 195 16.64 0.81 -19.37
CA PRO A 195 17.87 0.72 -20.13
C PRO A 195 18.28 2.13 -20.56
N SER A 196 19.44 2.58 -20.08
CA SER A 196 20.06 3.82 -20.47
C SER A 196 20.43 3.75 -21.95
N LYS A 197 19.90 4.68 -22.76
CA LYS A 197 20.38 4.92 -24.11
C LYS A 197 21.88 5.27 -24.06
N PRO A 198 22.69 4.80 -25.01
CA PRO A 198 24.11 5.13 -25.04
C PRO A 198 24.27 6.64 -25.24
N ALA A 199 25.00 7.26 -24.31
CA ALA A 199 25.35 8.66 -24.37
C ALA A 199 26.32 8.90 -25.54
N THR A 200 25.94 9.76 -26.46
CA THR A 200 26.85 10.37 -27.46
C THR A 200 27.89 11.17 -26.73
N LYS A 201 29.17 10.88 -27.03
CA LYS A 201 30.35 11.62 -26.58
C LYS A 201 30.22 13.12 -26.93
N ALA A 202 30.04 13.95 -25.92
CA ALA A 202 30.31 15.37 -26.02
C ALA A 202 31.76 15.69 -25.57
N ALA A 203 32.47 16.50 -26.35
CA ALA A 203 33.83 16.90 -26.11
C ALA A 203 33.95 17.79 -24.86
N PRO A 204 35.14 17.86 -24.22
CA PRO A 204 35.33 18.59 -22.98
C PRO A 204 35.43 20.12 -23.26
N PRO A 205 34.81 20.96 -22.42
CA PRO A 205 35.07 22.39 -22.44
C PRO A 205 36.34 22.75 -21.66
N ALA A 206 37.02 23.75 -22.17
CA ALA A 206 38.31 24.26 -21.75
C ALA A 206 38.34 24.79 -20.30
N ALA A 207 39.51 24.62 -19.69
CA ALA A 207 39.86 25.09 -18.35
C ALA A 207 39.73 26.61 -18.19
N SER A 208 39.01 27.07 -17.21
CA SER A 208 39.06 28.45 -16.69
C SER A 208 39.80 28.50 -15.35
N LYS A 209 40.66 29.52 -15.21
CA LYS A 209 41.58 29.77 -14.10
C LYS A 209 40.90 29.93 -12.72
N PRO A 210 41.63 29.63 -11.65
CA PRO A 210 41.09 29.76 -10.28
C PRO A 210 41.07 31.22 -9.80
N ALA A 211 40.00 31.61 -9.15
CA ALA A 211 39.85 32.84 -8.40
C ALA A 211 40.29 32.66 -6.93
N PRO A 212 40.69 33.75 -6.21
CA PRO A 212 41.50 33.66 -5.01
C PRO A 212 40.70 33.20 -3.75
N LYS A 213 41.45 32.56 -2.85
CA LYS A 213 41.01 32.13 -1.51
C LYS A 213 40.45 33.30 -0.68
N ALA A 214 39.19 33.18 -0.29
CA ALA A 214 38.63 33.96 0.81
C ALA A 214 38.90 33.26 2.16
N ALA A 215 39.22 34.04 3.16
CA ALA A 215 39.55 33.62 4.52
C ALA A 215 38.35 32.95 5.22
N PRO A 216 38.56 32.07 6.22
CA PRO A 216 37.50 31.38 6.90
C PRO A 216 36.70 32.35 7.79
N PRO A 217 35.35 32.30 7.74
CA PRO A 217 34.55 33.03 8.70
C PRO A 217 34.57 32.35 10.07
N ALA A 218 34.63 33.16 11.11
CA ALA A 218 34.66 32.83 12.50
C ALA A 218 33.52 31.89 12.88
N ALA A 219 33.80 30.97 13.82
CA ALA A 219 32.87 30.04 14.41
C ALA A 219 31.58 30.74 14.91
N SER A 220 30.50 30.58 14.19
CA SER A 220 29.17 30.96 14.66
C SER A 220 28.71 29.92 15.69
N LYS A 221 28.20 30.42 16.84
CA LYS A 221 27.54 29.65 17.89
C LYS A 221 26.54 28.64 17.29
N PRO A 222 26.39 27.45 17.85
CA PRO A 222 25.41 26.49 17.40
C PRO A 222 24.02 27.13 17.48
N ALA A 223 23.30 27.10 16.36
CA ALA A 223 21.92 27.54 16.30
C ALA A 223 21.08 26.71 17.28
N PRO A 224 20.10 27.30 17.97
CA PRO A 224 19.23 26.58 18.89
C PRO A 224 18.54 25.43 18.13
N ALA A 225 18.48 24.25 18.76
CA ALA A 225 17.84 23.08 18.20
C ALA A 225 16.39 23.43 17.74
N PRO A 226 15.97 23.02 16.56
CA PRO A 226 14.65 23.37 16.05
C PRO A 226 13.58 22.81 16.99
N SER A 227 12.88 23.71 17.68
CA SER A 227 11.73 23.36 18.51
C SER A 227 10.50 23.23 17.60
N GLY A 228 9.86 22.07 17.57
CA GLY A 228 8.67 21.86 16.78
C GLY A 228 7.78 20.77 17.38
N ALA A 229 6.47 21.00 17.33
CA ALA A 229 5.46 20.10 17.86
C ALA A 229 5.12 18.92 16.93
N TRP A 230 5.82 18.75 15.80
CA TRP A 230 5.50 17.75 14.80
C TRP A 230 6.69 16.86 14.47
N ARG A 231 6.40 15.61 14.16
CA ARG A 231 7.33 14.61 13.64
C ARG A 231 6.74 13.96 12.38
N ILE A 232 7.56 13.25 11.63
CA ILE A 232 7.08 12.34 10.57
C ILE A 232 7.27 10.91 11.05
N GLN A 233 6.29 10.05 10.81
CA GLN A 233 6.42 8.61 11.05
C GLN A 233 6.71 7.92 9.73
N LEU A 234 7.83 7.19 9.68
CA LEU A 234 8.34 6.48 8.49
C LEU A 234 7.96 5.00 8.46
N GLY A 235 7.33 4.51 9.52
CA GLY A 235 6.88 3.13 9.61
C GLY A 235 6.81 2.61 11.03
N ALA A 236 6.30 1.38 11.15
CA ALA A 236 6.33 0.56 12.36
C ALA A 236 7.00 -0.78 12.00
N PHE A 237 7.92 -1.23 12.83
CA PHE A 237 8.80 -2.36 12.54
C PHE A 237 8.81 -3.34 13.72
N SER A 238 8.75 -4.63 13.44
CA SER A 238 8.87 -5.67 14.46
C SER A 238 10.26 -5.70 15.13
N GLN A 239 11.28 -5.22 14.42
CA GLN A 239 12.65 -5.14 14.92
C GLN A 239 13.19 -3.72 14.83
N ARG A 240 13.80 -3.22 15.90
CA ARG A 240 14.41 -1.90 15.96
C ARG A 240 15.52 -1.72 14.92
N ALA A 241 16.31 -2.76 14.69
CA ALA A 241 17.40 -2.74 13.70
C ALA A 241 16.90 -2.41 12.28
N THR A 242 15.70 -2.88 11.90
CA THR A 242 15.07 -2.57 10.60
C THR A 242 14.68 -1.09 10.51
N ALA A 243 14.19 -0.51 11.61
CA ALA A 243 13.89 0.92 11.69
C ALA A 243 15.16 1.78 11.57
N GLU A 244 16.25 1.38 12.21
CA GLU A 244 17.56 2.03 12.15
C GLU A 244 18.14 1.97 10.74
N ALA A 245 18.10 0.82 10.08
CA ALA A 245 18.55 0.66 8.69
C ALA A 245 17.76 1.56 7.71
N LEU A 246 16.44 1.70 7.89
CA LEU A 246 15.65 2.62 7.10
C LEU A 246 16.07 4.08 7.33
N TYR A 247 16.27 4.48 8.59
CA TYR A 247 16.71 5.83 8.89
C TYR A 247 18.09 6.14 8.28
N HIS A 248 19.05 5.25 8.41
CA HIS A 248 20.39 5.42 7.80
C HIS A 248 20.31 5.61 6.28
N ARG A 249 19.46 4.85 5.61
CA ARG A 249 19.25 4.98 4.16
C ARG A 249 18.64 6.32 3.76
N LEU A 250 17.80 6.92 4.62
CA LEU A 250 17.10 8.17 4.33
C LEU A 250 17.78 9.41 4.90
N SER A 251 18.68 9.27 5.88
CA SER A 251 19.29 10.39 6.62
C SER A 251 20.09 11.36 5.75
N GLY A 252 20.62 10.91 4.60
CA GLY A 252 21.27 11.76 3.61
C GLY A 252 20.35 12.66 2.79
N LYS A 253 19.03 12.52 2.92
CA LYS A 253 18.09 13.35 2.15
C LYS A 253 17.93 14.73 2.79
N PRO A 254 17.87 15.82 1.96
CA PRO A 254 17.73 17.19 2.46
C PRO A 254 16.52 17.40 3.39
N ALA A 255 15.44 16.68 3.15
CA ALA A 255 14.22 16.73 3.97
C ALA A 255 14.44 16.31 5.44
N LEU A 256 15.48 15.53 5.73
CA LEU A 256 15.84 15.06 7.08
C LEU A 256 17.08 15.75 7.66
N ALA A 257 17.67 16.70 6.94
CA ALA A 257 18.86 17.42 7.40
C ALA A 257 18.63 18.11 8.77
N GLY A 258 19.48 17.83 9.73
CA GLY A 258 19.41 18.38 11.08
C GLY A 258 18.27 17.81 11.96
N ARG A 259 17.65 16.70 11.56
CA ARG A 259 16.57 16.04 12.32
C ARG A 259 16.99 14.70 12.85
N SER A 260 16.53 14.40 14.06
CA SER A 260 16.91 13.17 14.77
C SER A 260 15.81 12.11 14.71
N PRO A 261 16.19 10.82 14.63
CA PRO A 261 15.23 9.72 14.74
C PRO A 261 14.80 9.53 16.19
N SER A 262 13.57 9.07 16.34
CA SER A 262 13.00 8.61 17.62
C SER A 262 12.35 7.24 17.39
N TYR A 263 12.71 6.28 18.21
CA TYR A 263 12.22 4.91 18.15
C TYR A 263 11.22 4.72 19.28
N VAL A 264 9.94 4.80 18.96
CA VAL A 264 8.85 4.75 19.95
C VAL A 264 8.29 3.34 20.00
N ALA A 265 8.41 2.68 21.15
CA ALA A 265 7.79 1.37 21.37
C ALA A 265 6.25 1.49 21.39
N ALA A 266 5.57 0.61 20.66
CA ALA A 266 4.13 0.55 20.59
C ALA A 266 3.68 -0.92 20.50
N GLY A 267 3.51 -1.55 21.68
CA GLY A 267 3.27 -2.98 21.76
C GLY A 267 4.47 -3.78 21.22
N SER A 268 4.22 -4.71 20.31
CA SER A 268 5.25 -5.55 19.68
C SER A 268 6.04 -4.86 18.54
N VAL A 269 5.74 -3.60 18.24
CA VAL A 269 6.40 -2.87 17.15
C VAL A 269 7.12 -1.62 17.62
N THR A 270 8.19 -1.25 16.91
CA THR A 270 8.92 0.02 17.08
C THR A 270 8.52 0.97 15.95
N ARG A 271 7.95 2.13 16.29
CA ARG A 271 7.65 3.20 15.34
C ARG A 271 8.88 4.07 15.13
N LEU A 272 9.29 4.24 13.88
CA LEU A 272 10.33 5.20 13.51
C LEU A 272 9.70 6.56 13.24
N GLN A 273 10.04 7.53 14.07
CA GLN A 273 9.66 8.92 13.91
C GLN A 273 10.88 9.80 13.72
N VAL A 274 10.81 10.82 12.89
CA VAL A 274 11.92 11.78 12.66
C VAL A 274 11.39 13.20 12.82
N GLY A 275 12.15 14.03 13.50
CA GLY A 275 11.79 15.43 13.75
C GLY A 275 12.84 16.15 14.59
N PRO A 276 12.49 17.35 15.06
CA PRO A 276 11.18 18.03 15.01
C PRO A 276 10.90 18.81 13.73
N PHE A 277 9.60 19.08 13.46
CA PHE A 277 9.15 19.99 12.41
C PHE A 277 8.27 21.10 13.03
N ALA A 278 8.39 22.31 12.51
CA ALA A 278 7.68 23.48 13.06
C ALA A 278 6.15 23.41 12.92
N SER A 279 5.65 22.69 11.89
CA SER A 279 4.21 22.57 11.64
C SER A 279 3.86 21.24 10.97
N LYS A 280 2.56 20.88 10.99
CA LYS A 280 2.03 19.73 10.25
C LYS A 280 2.29 19.85 8.75
N ALA A 281 2.17 21.06 8.19
CA ALA A 281 2.43 21.31 6.78
C ALA A 281 3.90 21.09 6.42
N ALA A 282 4.84 21.53 7.27
CA ALA A 282 6.27 21.32 7.08
C ALA A 282 6.64 19.82 7.16
N ALA A 283 6.03 19.07 8.07
CA ALA A 283 6.18 17.63 8.18
C ALA A 283 5.60 16.90 6.93
N ALA A 284 4.43 17.32 6.44
CA ALA A 284 3.82 16.75 5.24
C ALA A 284 4.66 17.03 3.97
N ALA A 285 5.20 18.23 3.83
CA ALA A 285 6.10 18.58 2.71
C ALA A 285 7.39 17.73 2.73
N ALA A 286 7.96 17.51 3.91
CA ALA A 286 9.10 16.61 4.07
C ALA A 286 8.76 15.18 3.65
N CYS A 287 7.58 14.66 4.02
CA CYS A 287 7.09 13.35 3.57
C CYS A 287 7.01 13.27 2.04
N GLY A 288 6.44 14.27 1.38
CA GLY A 288 6.32 14.29 -0.08
C GLY A 288 7.66 14.21 -0.82
N SER A 289 8.73 14.77 -0.22
CA SER A 289 10.08 14.77 -0.83
C SER A 289 10.92 13.54 -0.52
N LEU A 290 10.50 12.69 0.45
CA LEU A 290 11.28 11.51 0.85
C LEU A 290 11.16 10.33 -0.11
N GLY A 291 10.04 10.22 -0.86
CA GLY A 291 9.77 9.07 -1.72
C GLY A 291 9.63 7.75 -0.94
N ALA A 292 9.23 7.83 0.33
CA ALA A 292 8.96 6.71 1.21
C ALA A 292 7.60 6.92 1.90
N ALA A 293 6.93 5.83 2.26
CA ALA A 293 5.69 5.90 3.03
C ALA A 293 5.93 6.67 4.33
N CYS A 294 5.20 7.78 4.53
CA CYS A 294 5.45 8.70 5.63
C CYS A 294 4.21 9.54 5.90
N PHE A 295 3.95 9.85 7.17
CA PHE A 295 2.86 10.75 7.54
C PHE A 295 3.23 11.60 8.77
N PRO A 296 2.69 12.85 8.85
CA PRO A 296 2.90 13.73 9.99
C PRO A 296 2.21 13.21 11.25
N VAL A 297 2.92 13.25 12.38
CA VAL A 297 2.40 12.93 13.72
C VAL A 297 2.76 14.05 14.70
N PRO A 298 1.91 14.34 15.72
CA PRO A 298 2.29 15.27 16.78
C PRO A 298 3.46 14.68 17.58
N ALA A 299 4.43 15.52 17.94
CA ALA A 299 5.45 15.17 18.89
C ALA A 299 4.81 15.09 20.30
N LYS A 300 4.75 13.87 20.87
CA LYS A 300 4.36 13.68 22.27
C LYS A 300 5.55 13.93 23.16
#